data_dd00c06fc1537757b7dc424672b7feb5
#
_entry.id   dd00c06fc1537757b7dc424672b7feb5
#
_cell.length_a   1.000
_cell.length_b   1.000
_cell.length_c   1.000
_cell.angle_alpha   90.00
_cell.angle_beta   90.00
_cell.angle_gamma   90.00
#
_symmetry.space_group_name_H-M   'P 1'
#
loop_
_entity.id
_entity.type
_entity.pdbx_description
1 polymer ?
#
loop_
_entity_poly.entity_id
_entity_poly.type
_entity_poly.pdbx_seq_one_letter_code
_entity_poly.pdbx_strand_id
1 'polypeptide(L)'
;MTDLWNERAEAYRTSQTHASGEDLDLVVAWCAPAEGVTVLDVATGGGHVARRLREAGAQVVTVDAAPGMEPDVIAPADHLPFADGSFDAVACRIAAHHFPDVLAALREMARVARDRVVICDNTFTSESAEEADRLRDPSHVRNYSVAEWYSFFELAGLDVAEEATLARDTDFEDWLARTETPEDVRPRIGELLAGRVRDGRLALPTVVLKGTKAAA
;
A
#
# COMPACT_ATOMS: atom_id res chain seq x y z
N MET A 1 -3.91 15.74 -8.00
CA MET A 1 -3.95 14.46 -7.24
C MET A 1 -3.68 14.67 -5.75
N THR A 2 -2.69 15.47 -5.38
CA THR A 2 -2.34 15.77 -3.96
C THR A 2 -3.50 16.39 -3.17
N ASP A 3 -4.31 17.26 -3.79
CA ASP A 3 -5.46 17.91 -3.14
C ASP A 3 -6.52 16.88 -2.70
N LEU A 4 -6.82 15.89 -3.53
CA LEU A 4 -7.75 14.80 -3.21
C LEU A 4 -7.33 14.03 -1.95
N TRP A 5 -6.03 13.75 -1.80
CA TRP A 5 -5.50 13.05 -0.63
C TRP A 5 -5.49 13.92 0.61
N ASN A 6 -5.27 15.24 0.48
CA ASN A 6 -5.39 16.18 1.59
C ASN A 6 -6.82 16.21 2.15
N GLU A 7 -7.83 16.22 1.29
CA GLU A 7 -9.25 16.19 1.68
C GLU A 7 -9.62 14.88 2.39
N ARG A 8 -9.06 13.74 1.95
CA ARG A 8 -9.35 12.41 2.51
C ARG A 8 -8.52 12.05 3.75
N ALA A 9 -7.55 12.86 4.15
CA ALA A 9 -6.57 12.51 5.17
C ALA A 9 -7.22 12.08 6.51
N GLU A 10 -8.24 12.80 6.98
CA GLU A 10 -8.94 12.46 8.22
C GLU A 10 -9.66 11.10 8.14
N ALA A 11 -10.30 10.81 7.00
CA ALA A 11 -10.97 9.53 6.79
C ALA A 11 -9.98 8.34 6.82
N TYR A 12 -8.74 8.55 6.34
CA TYR A 12 -7.69 7.53 6.39
C TYR A 12 -7.11 7.37 7.80
N ARG A 13 -6.90 8.45 8.55
CA ARG A 13 -6.43 8.39 9.95
C ARG A 13 -7.38 7.63 10.86
N THR A 14 -8.68 7.82 10.67
CA THR A 14 -9.73 7.22 11.51
C THR A 14 -10.22 5.86 10.99
N SER A 15 -9.72 5.41 9.84
CA SER A 15 -10.17 4.18 9.18
C SER A 15 -9.87 2.92 9.98
N GLN A 16 -10.89 2.26 10.51
CA GLN A 16 -10.77 0.99 11.22
C GLN A 16 -10.28 -0.14 10.29
N THR A 17 -10.69 -0.12 9.02
CA THR A 17 -10.27 -1.12 8.02
C THR A 17 -8.76 -1.11 7.75
N HIS A 18 -8.10 0.05 7.92
CA HIS A 18 -6.65 0.15 7.76
C HIS A 18 -5.89 -0.02 9.08
N ALA A 19 -6.59 0.12 10.22
CA ALA A 19 -5.99 0.08 11.55
C ALA A 19 -5.65 -1.33 12.03
N SER A 20 -6.18 -2.38 11.39
CA SER A 20 -5.98 -3.78 11.79
C SER A 20 -6.09 -4.68 10.55
N GLY A 21 -5.69 -5.93 10.71
CA GLY A 21 -5.79 -6.97 9.67
C GLY A 21 -4.50 -7.78 9.56
N GLU A 22 -4.64 -9.02 9.07
CA GLU A 22 -3.53 -9.94 8.89
C GLU A 22 -2.46 -9.37 7.94
N ASP A 23 -2.86 -8.61 6.92
CA ASP A 23 -1.97 -7.91 6.01
C ASP A 23 -1.08 -6.88 6.73
N LEU A 24 -1.65 -6.11 7.68
CA LEU A 24 -0.88 -5.18 8.51
C LEU A 24 0.08 -5.93 9.45
N ASP A 25 -0.38 -7.02 10.07
CA ASP A 25 0.43 -7.82 10.95
C ASP A 25 1.63 -8.45 10.22
N LEU A 26 1.44 -8.94 8.98
CA LEU A 26 2.51 -9.45 8.13
C LEU A 26 3.50 -8.36 7.72
N VAL A 27 3.02 -7.19 7.27
CA VAL A 27 3.91 -6.06 6.91
C VAL A 27 4.78 -5.69 8.10
N VAL A 28 4.20 -5.56 9.29
CA VAL A 28 4.95 -5.25 10.50
C VAL A 28 5.97 -6.35 10.82
N ALA A 29 5.53 -7.62 10.85
CA ALA A 29 6.40 -8.74 11.18
C ALA A 29 7.59 -8.88 10.21
N TRP A 30 7.36 -8.68 8.90
CA TRP A 30 8.39 -8.82 7.88
C TRP A 30 9.35 -7.63 7.81
N CYS A 31 8.97 -6.47 8.35
CA CYS A 31 9.92 -5.38 8.63
C CYS A 31 10.87 -5.73 9.78
N ALA A 32 10.59 -6.77 10.57
CA ALA A 32 11.38 -7.22 11.72
C ALA A 32 11.73 -6.05 12.68
N PRO A 33 10.73 -5.33 13.21
CA PRO A 33 10.95 -4.19 14.09
C PRO A 33 11.60 -4.61 15.39
N ALA A 34 12.60 -3.84 15.84
CA ALA A 34 13.28 -4.00 17.11
C ALA A 34 13.91 -2.66 17.52
N GLU A 35 14.41 -2.59 18.76
CA GLU A 35 15.20 -1.43 19.20
C GLU A 35 16.42 -1.24 18.30
N GLY A 36 16.62 -0.03 17.79
CA GLY A 36 17.69 0.33 16.88
C GLY A 36 17.43 0.05 15.40
N VAL A 37 16.35 -0.69 15.05
CA VAL A 37 15.93 -0.89 13.65
C VAL A 37 15.26 0.37 13.12
N THR A 38 15.71 0.82 11.94
CA THR A 38 15.15 1.98 11.23
C THR A 38 14.25 1.54 10.08
N VAL A 39 13.02 2.05 10.03
CA VAL A 39 12.05 1.71 8.97
C VAL A 39 11.51 2.98 8.32
N LEU A 40 11.42 2.97 6.98
CA LEU A 40 10.70 3.98 6.22
C LEU A 40 9.30 3.44 5.85
N ASP A 41 8.25 4.19 6.21
CA ASP A 41 6.87 3.91 5.81
C ASP A 41 6.50 4.82 4.64
N VAL A 42 6.45 4.27 3.43
CA VAL A 42 6.23 4.99 2.16
C VAL A 42 4.76 5.04 1.82
N ALA A 43 4.27 6.22 1.45
CA ALA A 43 2.85 6.53 1.29
C ALA A 43 2.07 6.16 2.58
N THR A 44 2.52 6.72 3.68
CA THR A 44 2.07 6.34 5.04
C THR A 44 0.58 6.54 5.27
N GLY A 45 -0.07 7.43 4.51
CA GLY A 45 -1.49 7.72 4.64
C GLY A 45 -1.89 8.02 6.09
N GLY A 46 -2.80 7.23 6.66
CA GLY A 46 -3.24 7.37 8.06
C GLY A 46 -2.22 6.96 9.13
N GLY A 47 -0.99 6.58 8.76
CA GLY A 47 0.09 6.24 9.69
C GLY A 47 -0.07 4.92 10.44
N HIS A 48 -0.91 4.01 9.96
CA HIS A 48 -1.21 2.76 10.67
C HIS A 48 -0.01 1.80 10.72
N VAL A 49 0.77 1.69 9.64
CA VAL A 49 2.00 0.89 9.60
C VAL A 49 3.03 1.50 10.53
N ALA A 50 3.30 2.80 10.40
CA ALA A 50 4.26 3.51 11.23
C ALA A 50 3.96 3.38 12.73
N ARG A 51 2.67 3.51 13.12
CA ARG A 51 2.25 3.35 14.51
C ARG A 51 2.60 1.95 15.04
N ARG A 52 2.22 0.89 14.31
CA ARG A 52 2.47 -0.50 14.72
C ARG A 52 3.96 -0.84 14.79
N LEU A 53 4.76 -0.30 13.86
CA LEU A 53 6.21 -0.46 13.88
C LEU A 53 6.86 0.26 15.08
N ARG A 54 6.40 1.47 15.41
CA ARG A 54 6.87 2.20 16.61
C ARG A 54 6.49 1.49 17.90
N GLU A 55 5.25 0.96 18.00
CA GLU A 55 4.80 0.12 19.13
C GLU A 55 5.65 -1.14 19.30
N ALA A 56 6.18 -1.68 18.20
CA ALA A 56 7.09 -2.83 18.20
C ALA A 56 8.57 -2.46 18.41
N GLY A 57 8.89 -1.19 18.69
CA GLY A 57 10.21 -0.72 19.09
C GLY A 57 11.10 -0.16 17.98
N ALA A 58 10.65 -0.12 16.72
CA ALA A 58 11.42 0.44 15.62
C ALA A 58 11.43 1.98 15.62
N GLN A 59 12.50 2.57 15.07
CA GLN A 59 12.55 3.97 14.70
C GLN A 59 11.94 4.13 13.30
N VAL A 60 10.87 4.92 13.18
CA VAL A 60 10.13 5.02 11.92
C VAL A 60 10.10 6.45 11.41
N VAL A 61 10.48 6.61 10.15
CA VAL A 61 10.26 7.83 9.36
C VAL A 61 9.10 7.56 8.41
N THR A 62 8.19 8.51 8.28
CA THR A 62 7.04 8.45 7.39
C THR A 62 7.24 9.38 6.20
N VAL A 63 6.86 8.92 5.00
CA VAL A 63 6.86 9.75 3.79
C VAL A 63 5.53 9.61 3.05
N ASP A 64 5.00 10.73 2.58
CA ASP A 64 3.80 10.79 1.76
C ASP A 64 3.90 12.01 0.83
N ALA A 65 3.27 11.92 -0.35
CA ALA A 65 3.21 13.05 -1.29
C ALA A 65 2.17 14.10 -0.88
N ALA A 66 1.20 13.72 -0.03
CA ALA A 66 0.11 14.58 0.43
C ALA A 66 0.44 15.20 1.80
N PRO A 67 0.65 16.53 1.90
CA PRO A 67 0.91 17.21 3.18
C PRO A 67 -0.19 16.99 4.23
N GLY A 68 -1.45 16.81 3.79
CA GLY A 68 -2.58 16.55 4.69
C GLY A 68 -2.49 15.23 5.45
N MET A 69 -1.67 14.27 5.01
CA MET A 69 -1.36 13.05 5.74
C MET A 69 -0.40 13.28 6.91
N GLU A 70 0.19 14.49 7.02
CA GLU A 70 1.11 14.88 8.10
C GLU A 70 2.32 13.92 8.23
N PRO A 71 3.00 13.55 7.12
CA PRO A 71 4.18 12.70 7.19
C PRO A 71 5.38 13.47 7.76
N ASP A 72 6.41 12.76 8.23
CA ASP A 72 7.68 13.36 8.64
C ASP A 72 8.38 14.04 7.45
N VAL A 73 8.22 13.47 6.24
CA VAL A 73 8.81 14.00 4.99
C VAL A 73 7.76 14.01 3.88
N ILE A 74 7.60 15.13 3.19
CA ILE A 74 6.72 15.25 2.03
C ILE A 74 7.53 14.95 0.77
N ALA A 75 7.27 13.82 0.13
CA ALA A 75 7.90 13.42 -1.13
C ALA A 75 7.06 12.36 -1.86
N PRO A 76 7.14 12.28 -3.21
CA PRO A 76 6.56 11.19 -3.96
C PRO A 76 7.42 9.92 -3.81
N ALA A 77 6.78 8.74 -3.97
CA ALA A 77 7.42 7.45 -3.73
C ALA A 77 8.55 7.12 -4.76
N ASP A 78 8.47 7.70 -5.95
CA ASP A 78 9.44 7.56 -7.04
C ASP A 78 10.62 8.55 -6.96
N HIS A 79 10.68 9.37 -5.92
CA HIS A 79 11.77 10.32 -5.67
C HIS A 79 11.97 10.57 -4.17
N LEU A 80 12.56 9.61 -3.47
CA LEU A 80 12.75 9.64 -2.02
C LEU A 80 14.02 10.45 -1.65
N PRO A 81 13.91 11.50 -0.80
CA PRO A 81 15.02 12.40 -0.48
C PRO A 81 15.96 11.83 0.60
N PHE A 82 16.33 10.56 0.46
CA PHE A 82 17.20 9.86 1.40
C PHE A 82 18.40 9.25 0.65
N ALA A 83 19.52 9.10 1.33
CA ALA A 83 20.69 8.42 0.80
C ALA A 83 20.45 6.91 0.66
N ASP A 84 21.26 6.24 -0.18
CA ASP A 84 21.22 4.79 -0.37
C ASP A 84 21.42 4.06 0.96
N GLY A 85 20.62 3.04 1.22
CA GLY A 85 20.74 2.21 2.42
C GLY A 85 20.52 2.96 3.74
N SER A 86 19.69 4.02 3.75
CA SER A 86 19.39 4.81 4.95
C SER A 86 18.56 4.07 5.98
N PHE A 87 17.76 3.08 5.55
CA PHE A 87 16.83 2.37 6.41
C PHE A 87 17.08 0.85 6.36
N ASP A 88 16.93 0.17 7.49
CA ASP A 88 17.08 -1.29 7.56
C ASP A 88 15.94 -1.98 6.81
N ALA A 89 14.73 -1.42 6.83
CA ALA A 89 13.56 -1.87 6.08
C ALA A 89 12.78 -0.69 5.49
N VAL A 90 12.08 -0.95 4.39
CA VAL A 90 11.14 -0.01 3.77
C VAL A 90 9.80 -0.73 3.61
N ALA A 91 8.70 -0.10 4.03
CA ALA A 91 7.36 -0.64 3.90
C ALA A 91 6.49 0.27 3.02
N CYS A 92 5.58 -0.34 2.25
CA CYS A 92 4.48 0.34 1.58
C CYS A 92 3.25 -0.55 1.62
N ARG A 93 2.12 -0.04 2.11
CA ARG A 93 0.90 -0.83 2.28
C ARG A 93 -0.32 -0.14 1.68
N ILE A 94 -1.00 -0.83 0.74
CA ILE A 94 -2.27 -0.40 0.11
C ILE A 94 -2.18 1.02 -0.47
N ALA A 95 -1.12 1.25 -1.25
CA ALA A 95 -0.84 2.55 -1.84
C ALA A 95 -0.23 2.46 -3.25
N ALA A 96 0.48 1.39 -3.57
CA ALA A 96 1.24 1.30 -4.81
C ALA A 96 0.35 1.29 -6.06
N HIS A 97 -0.91 0.86 -5.95
CA HIS A 97 -1.90 0.95 -7.03
C HIS A 97 -2.30 2.39 -7.39
N HIS A 98 -1.84 3.38 -6.65
CA HIS A 98 -1.97 4.81 -6.96
C HIS A 98 -0.71 5.42 -7.59
N PHE A 99 0.40 4.69 -7.64
CA PHE A 99 1.65 5.26 -8.15
C PHE A 99 1.62 5.35 -9.68
N PRO A 100 1.98 6.51 -10.26
CA PRO A 100 2.09 6.67 -11.71
C PRO A 100 3.12 5.73 -12.34
N ASP A 101 4.23 5.46 -11.64
CA ASP A 101 5.27 4.51 -12.02
C ASP A 101 5.66 3.67 -10.79
N VAL A 102 5.05 2.51 -10.68
CA VAL A 102 5.28 1.57 -9.56
C VAL A 102 6.71 1.04 -9.56
N LEU A 103 7.31 0.83 -10.74
CA LEU A 103 8.67 0.31 -10.83
C LEU A 103 9.70 1.36 -10.39
N ALA A 104 9.51 2.64 -10.78
CA ALA A 104 10.35 3.73 -10.29
C ALA A 104 10.25 3.87 -8.76
N ALA A 105 9.04 3.80 -8.21
CA ALA A 105 8.84 3.82 -6.76
C ALA A 105 9.52 2.64 -6.06
N LEU A 106 9.38 1.42 -6.59
CA LEU A 106 10.01 0.25 -6.00
C LEU A 106 11.55 0.31 -6.06
N ARG A 107 12.11 0.88 -7.15
CA ARG A 107 13.57 1.13 -7.27
C ARG A 107 14.07 2.12 -6.21
N GLU A 108 13.32 3.18 -5.96
CA GLU A 108 13.65 4.13 -4.89
C GLU A 108 13.56 3.48 -3.50
N MET A 109 12.50 2.69 -3.24
CA MET A 109 12.39 1.92 -2.00
C MET A 109 13.57 0.95 -1.83
N ALA A 110 13.94 0.22 -2.91
CA ALA A 110 15.09 -0.66 -2.90
C ALA A 110 16.41 0.11 -2.69
N ARG A 111 16.57 1.29 -3.30
CA ARG A 111 17.76 2.13 -3.15
C ARG A 111 17.96 2.56 -1.70
N VAL A 112 16.91 3.06 -1.06
CA VAL A 112 17.01 3.58 0.32
C VAL A 112 16.97 2.48 1.39
N ALA A 113 16.50 1.28 1.06
CA ALA A 113 16.57 0.12 1.94
C ALA A 113 18.01 -0.41 2.03
N ARG A 114 18.45 -0.80 3.23
CA ARG A 114 19.72 -1.52 3.45
C ARG A 114 19.55 -3.01 3.21
N ASP A 115 18.47 -3.59 3.68
CA ASP A 115 18.25 -5.01 3.73
C ASP A 115 16.99 -5.45 3.00
N ARG A 116 15.82 -4.87 3.31
CA ARG A 116 14.53 -5.38 2.84
C ARG A 116 13.52 -4.32 2.46
N VAL A 117 12.64 -4.70 1.53
CA VAL A 117 11.44 -3.95 1.15
C VAL A 117 10.22 -4.85 1.35
N VAL A 118 9.18 -4.34 2.02
CA VAL A 118 7.92 -5.04 2.23
C VAL A 118 6.81 -4.27 1.53
N ILE A 119 6.18 -4.90 0.54
CA ILE A 119 5.03 -4.35 -0.19
C ILE A 119 3.79 -5.15 0.18
N CYS A 120 2.70 -4.45 0.45
CA CYS A 120 1.37 -5.04 0.53
C CYS A 120 0.42 -4.24 -0.36
N ASP A 121 -0.24 -4.90 -1.31
CA ASP A 121 -1.25 -4.21 -2.13
C ASP A 121 -2.35 -5.15 -2.63
N ASN A 122 -3.43 -4.55 -3.14
CA ASN A 122 -4.47 -5.30 -3.82
C ASN A 122 -3.90 -5.95 -5.09
N THR A 123 -4.43 -7.13 -5.45
CA THR A 123 -3.98 -7.82 -6.66
C THR A 123 -4.97 -7.62 -7.80
N PHE A 124 -4.44 -7.52 -9.02
CA PHE A 124 -5.25 -7.58 -10.24
C PHE A 124 -6.05 -8.88 -10.28
N THR A 125 -7.33 -8.78 -10.57
CA THR A 125 -8.23 -9.94 -10.68
C THR A 125 -8.93 -10.03 -12.03
N SER A 126 -9.35 -8.90 -12.60
CA SER A 126 -9.99 -8.80 -13.90
C SER A 126 -10.09 -7.35 -14.35
N GLU A 127 -10.29 -7.14 -15.64
CA GLU A 127 -10.57 -5.81 -16.20
C GLU A 127 -11.85 -5.18 -15.62
N SER A 128 -12.86 -6.00 -15.30
CA SER A 128 -14.09 -5.51 -14.66
C SER A 128 -13.81 -4.96 -13.26
N ALA A 129 -12.93 -5.60 -12.49
CA ALA A 129 -12.53 -5.08 -11.18
C ALA A 129 -11.73 -3.78 -11.30
N GLU A 130 -10.83 -3.68 -12.27
CA GLU A 130 -10.08 -2.45 -12.56
C GLU A 130 -11.01 -1.30 -12.99
N GLU A 131 -12.04 -1.58 -13.81
CA GLU A 131 -13.07 -0.58 -14.17
C GLU A 131 -13.82 -0.11 -12.92
N ALA A 132 -14.21 -1.04 -12.03
CA ALA A 132 -14.87 -0.71 -10.77
C ALA A 132 -14.00 0.15 -9.85
N ASP A 133 -12.70 -0.19 -9.71
CA ASP A 133 -11.76 0.58 -8.91
C ASP A 133 -11.55 2.00 -9.46
N ARG A 134 -11.43 2.17 -10.79
CA ARG A 134 -11.33 3.49 -11.43
C ARG A 134 -12.61 4.33 -11.31
N LEU A 135 -13.79 3.71 -11.40
CA LEU A 135 -15.06 4.42 -11.19
C LEU A 135 -15.23 4.86 -9.74
N ARG A 136 -14.77 4.04 -8.80
CA ARG A 136 -14.81 4.32 -7.38
C ARG A 136 -13.85 5.41 -6.96
N ASP A 137 -12.61 5.34 -7.46
CA ASP A 137 -11.51 6.20 -7.02
C ASP A 137 -10.75 6.75 -8.23
N PRO A 138 -10.90 8.05 -8.54
CA PRO A 138 -10.19 8.69 -9.65
C PRO A 138 -8.67 8.69 -9.52
N SER A 139 -8.13 8.43 -8.33
CA SER A 139 -6.69 8.32 -8.11
C SER A 139 -6.13 6.91 -8.39
N HIS A 140 -7.01 5.94 -8.60
CA HIS A 140 -6.59 4.58 -8.93
C HIS A 140 -5.89 4.53 -10.29
N VAL A 141 -4.67 4.06 -10.30
CA VAL A 141 -3.89 3.84 -11.53
C VAL A 141 -4.09 2.42 -12.02
N ARG A 142 -3.65 1.42 -11.22
CA ARG A 142 -3.77 0.01 -11.58
C ARG A 142 -3.43 -0.91 -10.40
N ASN A 143 -4.15 -2.04 -10.29
CA ASN A 143 -3.70 -3.19 -9.53
C ASN A 143 -2.79 -4.09 -10.38
N TYR A 144 -1.84 -4.76 -9.76
CA TYR A 144 -0.87 -5.63 -10.42
C TYR A 144 -1.08 -7.09 -9.99
N SER A 145 -0.87 -8.02 -10.91
CA SER A 145 -0.84 -9.45 -10.60
C SER A 145 0.39 -9.80 -9.77
N VAL A 146 0.35 -10.93 -9.07
CA VAL A 146 1.50 -11.45 -8.31
C VAL A 146 2.71 -11.64 -9.23
N ALA A 147 2.50 -12.13 -10.47
CA ALA A 147 3.57 -12.32 -11.45
C ALA A 147 4.23 -10.99 -11.88
N GLU A 148 3.44 -9.92 -12.05
CA GLU A 148 3.99 -8.59 -12.33
C GLU A 148 4.80 -8.06 -11.14
N TRP A 149 4.32 -8.28 -9.91
CA TRP A 149 5.09 -7.92 -8.71
C TRP A 149 6.45 -8.63 -8.64
N TYR A 150 6.52 -9.93 -8.95
CA TYR A 150 7.80 -10.64 -9.05
C TYR A 150 8.75 -9.99 -10.05
N SER A 151 8.23 -9.63 -11.24
CA SER A 151 9.02 -8.95 -12.27
C SER A 151 9.51 -7.57 -11.80
N PHE A 152 8.68 -6.82 -11.07
CA PHE A 152 9.08 -5.52 -10.54
C PHE A 152 10.16 -5.65 -9.46
N PHE A 153 10.06 -6.65 -8.57
CA PHE A 153 11.08 -6.92 -7.56
C PHE A 153 12.42 -7.26 -8.22
N GLU A 154 12.43 -8.17 -9.20
CA GLU A 154 13.62 -8.52 -9.97
C GLU A 154 14.24 -7.29 -10.66
N LEU A 155 13.42 -6.47 -11.35
CA LEU A 155 13.87 -5.25 -12.04
C LEU A 155 14.34 -4.15 -11.07
N ALA A 156 13.94 -4.20 -9.81
CA ALA A 156 14.42 -3.33 -8.74
C ALA A 156 15.65 -3.88 -8.00
N GLY A 157 16.16 -5.06 -8.38
CA GLY A 157 17.31 -5.71 -7.75
C GLY A 157 16.99 -6.35 -6.39
N LEU A 158 15.78 -6.84 -6.24
CA LEU A 158 15.28 -7.51 -5.04
C LEU A 158 14.92 -8.97 -5.34
N ASP A 159 15.37 -9.90 -4.52
CA ASP A 159 14.91 -11.28 -4.52
C ASP A 159 13.68 -11.40 -3.61
N VAL A 160 12.59 -11.98 -4.10
CA VAL A 160 11.40 -12.25 -3.28
C VAL A 160 11.73 -13.37 -2.29
N ALA A 161 11.80 -13.03 -1.01
CA ALA A 161 12.14 -13.95 0.07
C ALA A 161 10.90 -14.55 0.74
N GLU A 162 9.81 -13.80 0.81
CA GLU A 162 8.54 -14.27 1.39
C GLU A 162 7.34 -13.69 0.59
N GLU A 163 6.29 -14.52 0.46
CA GLU A 163 5.02 -14.17 -0.16
C GLU A 163 3.86 -14.67 0.70
N ALA A 164 2.81 -13.85 0.83
CA ALA A 164 1.52 -14.27 1.34
C ALA A 164 0.41 -13.67 0.49
N THR A 165 -0.59 -14.48 0.14
CA THR A 165 -1.81 -14.02 -0.52
C THR A 165 -2.96 -14.11 0.46
N LEU A 166 -3.67 -13.01 0.63
CA LEU A 166 -4.76 -12.83 1.57
C LEU A 166 -6.03 -12.39 0.84
N ALA A 167 -7.16 -12.48 1.52
CA ALA A 167 -8.40 -11.84 1.10
C ALA A 167 -8.85 -10.92 2.24
N ARG A 168 -8.70 -9.61 2.05
CA ARG A 168 -9.26 -8.64 2.99
C ARG A 168 -10.75 -8.53 2.72
N ASP A 169 -11.55 -8.72 3.76
CA ASP A 169 -12.99 -8.63 3.70
C ASP A 169 -13.45 -7.27 4.21
N THR A 170 -14.21 -6.53 3.39
CA THR A 170 -14.70 -5.20 3.73
C THR A 170 -16.21 -5.11 3.48
N ASP A 171 -16.91 -4.26 4.24
CA ASP A 171 -18.27 -3.89 3.91
C ASP A 171 -18.28 -3.11 2.59
N PHE A 172 -19.18 -3.46 1.67
CA PHE A 172 -19.22 -2.89 0.33
C PHE A 172 -19.63 -1.42 0.32
N GLU A 173 -20.60 -1.05 1.16
CA GLU A 173 -21.05 0.34 1.27
C GLU A 173 -19.97 1.22 1.95
N ASP A 174 -19.32 0.71 2.99
CA ASP A 174 -18.19 1.40 3.62
C ASP A 174 -17.02 1.58 2.63
N TRP A 175 -16.81 0.57 1.77
CA TRP A 175 -15.77 0.63 0.72
C TRP A 175 -16.07 1.73 -0.30
N LEU A 176 -17.34 1.90 -0.73
CA LEU A 176 -17.77 2.98 -1.62
C LEU A 176 -17.71 4.35 -0.91
N ALA A 177 -18.18 4.43 0.33
CA ALA A 177 -18.27 5.67 1.08
C ALA A 177 -16.89 6.29 1.35
N ARG A 178 -15.87 5.46 1.57
CA ARG A 178 -14.51 5.91 1.90
C ARG A 178 -13.86 6.80 0.85
N THR A 179 -14.23 6.64 -0.40
CA THR A 179 -13.73 7.45 -1.53
C THR A 179 -14.75 8.48 -1.99
N GLU A 180 -15.86 8.64 -1.23
CA GLU A 180 -16.98 9.52 -1.62
C GLU A 180 -17.50 9.19 -3.03
N THR A 181 -17.58 7.89 -3.34
CA THR A 181 -17.99 7.40 -4.66
C THR A 181 -19.34 8.01 -5.07
N PRO A 182 -19.44 8.67 -6.24
CA PRO A 182 -20.68 9.27 -6.71
C PRO A 182 -21.81 8.25 -6.83
N GLU A 183 -23.02 8.67 -6.45
CA GLU A 183 -24.18 7.75 -6.42
C GLU A 183 -24.56 7.21 -7.80
N ASP A 184 -24.36 7.99 -8.85
CA ASP A 184 -24.69 7.62 -10.23
C ASP A 184 -23.83 6.50 -10.79
N VAL A 185 -22.58 6.30 -10.29
CA VAL A 185 -21.69 5.21 -10.73
C VAL A 185 -21.80 3.94 -9.87
N ARG A 186 -22.37 4.02 -8.65
CA ARG A 186 -22.47 2.87 -7.73
C ARG A 186 -23.20 1.66 -8.31
N PRO A 187 -24.33 1.80 -9.06
CA PRO A 187 -24.97 0.65 -9.68
C PRO A 187 -24.03 -0.08 -10.66
N ARG A 188 -23.28 0.68 -11.46
CA ARG A 188 -22.30 0.10 -12.40
C ARG A 188 -21.19 -0.65 -11.69
N ILE A 189 -20.67 -0.11 -10.60
CA ILE A 189 -19.66 -0.78 -9.75
C ILE A 189 -20.24 -2.09 -9.20
N GLY A 190 -21.48 -2.09 -8.72
CA GLY A 190 -22.17 -3.28 -8.24
C GLY A 190 -22.30 -4.37 -9.31
N GLU A 191 -22.64 -4.00 -10.55
CA GLU A 191 -22.66 -4.94 -11.69
C GLU A 191 -21.29 -5.55 -11.98
N LEU A 192 -20.23 -4.72 -12.03
CA LEU A 192 -18.87 -5.14 -12.33
C LEU A 192 -18.31 -6.09 -11.27
N LEU A 193 -18.75 -5.95 -10.02
CA LEU A 193 -18.30 -6.73 -8.87
C LEU A 193 -19.31 -7.77 -8.38
N ALA A 194 -20.43 -8.01 -9.11
CA ALA A 194 -21.51 -8.89 -8.67
C ALA A 194 -21.06 -10.29 -8.24
N GLY A 195 -20.02 -10.84 -8.87
CA GLY A 195 -19.44 -12.14 -8.49
C GLY A 195 -18.56 -12.13 -7.25
N ARG A 196 -18.22 -10.94 -6.72
CA ARG A 196 -17.28 -10.73 -5.61
C ARG A 196 -17.94 -10.14 -4.35
N VAL A 197 -19.12 -9.53 -4.51
CA VAL A 197 -19.92 -9.05 -3.37
C VAL A 197 -20.86 -10.15 -2.93
N ARG A 198 -20.78 -10.56 -1.67
CA ARG A 198 -21.65 -11.56 -1.04
C ARG A 198 -22.13 -11.04 0.30
N ASP A 199 -23.42 -11.06 0.53
CA ASP A 199 -24.06 -10.59 1.77
C ASP A 199 -23.56 -9.18 2.20
N GLY A 200 -23.41 -8.26 1.23
CA GLY A 200 -22.91 -6.91 1.46
C GLY A 200 -21.41 -6.83 1.74
N ARG A 201 -20.67 -7.94 1.64
CA ARG A 201 -19.22 -7.99 1.86
C ARG A 201 -18.47 -8.12 0.54
N LEU A 202 -17.37 -7.38 0.39
CA LEU A 202 -16.46 -7.44 -0.75
C LEU A 202 -15.12 -8.03 -0.31
N ALA A 203 -14.71 -9.14 -0.94
CA ALA A 203 -13.39 -9.70 -0.76
C ALA A 203 -12.39 -8.99 -1.69
N LEU A 204 -11.34 -8.41 -1.12
CA LEU A 204 -10.24 -7.75 -1.82
C LEU A 204 -9.00 -8.64 -1.74
N PRO A 205 -8.68 -9.40 -2.82
CA PRO A 205 -7.45 -10.17 -2.87
C PRO A 205 -6.25 -9.23 -2.72
N THR A 206 -5.33 -9.61 -1.87
CA THR A 206 -4.19 -8.78 -1.46
C THR A 206 -2.96 -9.66 -1.42
N VAL A 207 -1.82 -9.16 -1.89
CA VAL A 207 -0.52 -9.80 -1.76
C VAL A 207 0.35 -9.03 -0.79
N VAL A 208 1.11 -9.74 0.02
CA VAL A 208 2.23 -9.21 0.78
C VAL A 208 3.50 -9.88 0.27
N LEU A 209 4.49 -9.08 -0.08
CA LEU A 209 5.78 -9.53 -0.58
C LEU A 209 6.91 -8.90 0.24
N LYS A 210 7.88 -9.73 0.64
CA LYS A 210 9.15 -9.25 1.18
C LYS A 210 10.27 -9.53 0.19
N GLY A 211 10.90 -8.46 -0.29
CA GLY A 211 12.13 -8.56 -1.07
C GLY A 211 13.35 -8.25 -0.23
N THR A 212 14.44 -8.96 -0.50
CA THR A 212 15.76 -8.68 0.08
C THR A 212 16.74 -8.36 -1.01
N LYS A 213 17.73 -7.51 -0.72
CA LYS A 213 18.83 -7.28 -1.65
C LYS A 213 19.66 -8.55 -1.78
N ALA A 214 20.06 -8.89 -3.02
CA ALA A 214 21.04 -9.95 -3.23
C ALA A 214 22.30 -9.66 -2.41
N ALA A 215 22.83 -10.70 -1.76
CA ALA A 215 24.11 -10.58 -1.07
C ALA A 215 25.19 -10.19 -2.10
N ALA A 216 25.88 -9.09 -1.85
CA ALA A 216 26.96 -8.59 -2.72
C ALA A 216 28.17 -9.54 -2.71
#